data_041f5eb0497fb9be90fd8c7d1138fea4
#
_entry.id   041f5eb0497fb9be90fd8c7d1138fea4
#
_cell.length_a   1.000
_cell.length_b   1.000
_cell.length_c   1.000
_cell.angle_alpha   90.00
_cell.angle_beta   90.00
_cell.angle_gamma   90.00
#
_symmetry.space_group_name_H-M   'P 1'
#
loop_
_entity.id
_entity.type
_entity.pdbx_description
1 polymer ?
#
loop_
_entity_poly.entity_id
_entity_poly.type
_entity_poly.pdbx_seq_one_letter_code
_entity_poly.pdbx_strand_id
1 'polypeptide(L)'
;MKKISSILVAVLFMLVSLLSFSSNALANTMKTAIDIGLGQTVNEKVDSSSSQTKYLWLKFDCLSSNYYDFTVSGVELPLSDVFLTVYDSENNVINSNVNTENEYSFVSTTYFQAGKPYYFRLECLKGTYSFSASLNIHNHCYTNFFVKAVADDDKENRLNGFSKLLCNSCSNEYIVQNIYAPSTVKLSSTKITFNPYGSYPSVTVYDSVGNLISPSEYVVTYDDNFKTGKAWVYVNFVGNNYKGELTSSFMIIPAKPIPISLKSKKSKQITYSWNKDSNASGYQIQYSTSSSFSKKKTKSYIISKNSTKSKTFSSLKKKKKYYVRMRCYKTIDGKRQFSSWSKKMSVKTK
;
A
#
# COMPACT_ATOMS: atom_id res chain seq x y z
N MET A 1 -23.10 38.21 -18.95
CA MET A 1 -24.39 38.00 -18.29
C MET A 1 -24.36 36.67 -17.53
N LYS A 2 -24.65 36.64 -16.26
CA LYS A 2 -24.72 35.58 -15.23
C LYS A 2 -23.61 35.65 -14.19
N LYS A 3 -23.66 36.68 -13.34
CA LYS A 3 -23.02 36.74 -12.01
C LYS A 3 -23.94 37.51 -11.05
N ILE A 4 -25.20 37.12 -10.91
CA ILE A 4 -26.17 37.73 -9.99
C ILE A 4 -27.07 36.60 -9.35
N SER A 5 -26.54 35.46 -8.96
CA SER A 5 -27.40 34.50 -8.28
C SER A 5 -26.88 33.98 -6.93
N SER A 6 -25.64 34.33 -6.55
CA SER A 6 -25.06 33.87 -5.28
C SER A 6 -25.20 34.86 -4.12
N ILE A 7 -25.57 36.11 -4.38
CA ILE A 7 -25.74 37.14 -3.34
C ILE A 7 -27.17 37.16 -2.81
N LEU A 8 -28.16 36.75 -3.60
CA LEU A 8 -29.58 36.76 -3.14
C LEU A 8 -29.92 35.61 -2.21
N VAL A 9 -29.18 34.52 -2.24
CA VAL A 9 -29.36 33.37 -1.32
C VAL A 9 -28.74 33.64 0.04
N ALA A 10 -27.64 34.40 0.10
CA ALA A 10 -26.98 34.76 1.37
C ALA A 10 -27.74 35.83 2.21
N VAL A 11 -28.51 36.67 1.55
CA VAL A 11 -29.31 37.74 2.26
C VAL A 11 -30.62 37.19 2.80
N LEU A 12 -31.16 36.09 2.26
CA LEU A 12 -32.37 35.44 2.78
C LEU A 12 -32.09 34.60 4.03
N PHE A 13 -30.85 34.22 4.30
CA PHE A 13 -30.46 33.45 5.52
C PHE A 13 -30.11 34.33 6.72
N MET A 14 -29.99 35.66 6.58
CA MET A 14 -29.66 36.58 7.70
C MET A 14 -30.86 37.23 8.36
N LEU A 15 -32.09 36.93 7.99
CA LEU A 15 -33.30 37.59 8.54
C LEU A 15 -34.23 36.67 9.34
N VAL A 16 -33.80 35.48 9.75
CA VAL A 16 -34.58 34.55 10.61
C VAL A 16 -33.88 34.30 11.93
N SER A 17 -33.16 35.26 12.48
CA SER A 17 -32.68 35.18 13.86
C SER A 17 -33.51 36.12 14.72
N LEU A 18 -34.13 35.59 15.77
CA LEU A 18 -34.89 36.21 16.86
C LEU A 18 -36.41 36.07 16.76
N LEU A 19 -36.91 34.86 16.76
CA LEU A 19 -38.20 34.54 17.36
C LEU A 19 -37.96 33.60 18.53
N SER A 20 -37.81 34.17 19.73
CA SER A 20 -37.91 33.41 20.98
C SER A 20 -39.39 33.13 21.21
N PHE A 21 -39.84 31.91 21.03
CA PHE A 21 -41.14 31.47 21.44
C PHE A 21 -41.05 30.99 22.90
N SER A 22 -41.66 31.74 23.83
CA SER A 22 -41.92 31.21 25.14
C SER A 22 -43.26 30.50 25.11
N SER A 23 -43.30 29.18 25.14
CA SER A 23 -44.52 28.43 25.32
C SER A 23 -44.72 28.15 26.83
N ASN A 24 -45.86 28.53 27.38
CA ASN A 24 -46.22 28.26 28.77
C ASN A 24 -46.71 26.83 29.02
N ALA A 25 -46.67 25.95 28.04
CA ALA A 25 -47.11 24.56 28.15
C ALA A 25 -45.94 23.61 27.82
N LEU A 26 -45.45 22.86 28.80
CA LEU A 26 -44.47 21.81 28.63
C LEU A 26 -44.98 20.75 27.65
N ALA A 27 -44.22 20.47 26.58
CA ALA A 27 -44.47 19.39 25.68
C ALA A 27 -44.09 18.06 26.35
N ASN A 28 -45.03 17.42 27.00
CA ASN A 28 -44.80 16.20 27.79
C ASN A 28 -44.90 14.90 26.98
N THR A 29 -45.25 14.99 25.73
CA THR A 29 -45.39 13.80 24.83
C THR A 29 -44.88 14.10 23.43
N MET A 30 -44.55 13.09 22.68
CA MET A 30 -44.16 13.20 21.26
C MET A 30 -45.24 13.92 20.41
N LYS A 31 -46.52 13.75 20.74
CA LYS A 31 -47.65 14.43 20.05
C LYS A 31 -47.73 15.92 20.30
N THR A 32 -47.20 16.38 21.40
CA THR A 32 -47.18 17.81 21.80
C THR A 32 -45.79 18.43 21.68
N ALA A 33 -44.89 17.78 20.93
CA ALA A 33 -43.51 18.24 20.74
C ALA A 33 -43.47 19.64 20.13
N ILE A 34 -42.55 20.47 20.60
CA ILE A 34 -42.29 21.83 20.08
C ILE A 34 -41.44 21.68 18.83
N ASP A 35 -41.84 22.30 17.74
CA ASP A 35 -41.02 22.29 16.49
C ASP A 35 -39.74 23.09 16.74
N ILE A 36 -38.61 22.48 16.32
CA ILE A 36 -37.29 23.12 16.27
C ILE A 36 -36.77 23.14 14.82
N GLY A 37 -36.56 24.34 14.30
CA GLY A 37 -35.99 24.56 12.98
C GLY A 37 -34.47 24.55 12.97
N LEU A 38 -33.89 24.34 11.82
CA LEU A 38 -32.44 24.45 11.62
C LEU A 38 -31.95 25.88 11.93
N GLY A 39 -30.92 26.00 12.78
CA GLY A 39 -30.38 27.28 13.21
C GLY A 39 -31.23 28.02 14.22
N GLN A 40 -32.37 27.45 14.62
CA GLN A 40 -33.23 28.03 15.67
C GLN A 40 -32.79 27.58 17.06
N THR A 41 -33.08 28.41 18.06
CA THR A 41 -32.87 28.09 19.47
C THR A 41 -34.21 28.09 20.17
N VAL A 42 -34.50 27.03 20.88
CA VAL A 42 -35.67 26.91 21.77
C VAL A 42 -35.19 27.09 23.21
N ASN A 43 -35.79 28.04 23.93
CA ASN A 43 -35.48 28.29 25.32
C ASN A 43 -36.66 27.84 26.16
N GLU A 44 -36.41 26.89 27.07
CA GLU A 44 -37.47 26.29 27.88
C GLU A 44 -37.03 26.15 29.34
N LYS A 45 -38.02 26.17 30.22
CA LYS A 45 -37.85 25.90 31.65
C LYS A 45 -38.61 24.63 32.02
N VAL A 46 -37.93 23.66 32.55
CA VAL A 46 -38.50 22.41 33.02
C VAL A 46 -38.41 22.38 34.54
N ASP A 47 -39.53 22.32 35.21
CA ASP A 47 -39.61 22.22 36.66
C ASP A 47 -40.05 20.80 37.07
N SER A 48 -39.11 20.02 37.59
CA SER A 48 -39.32 18.69 38.18
C SER A 48 -39.17 18.69 39.70
N SER A 49 -39.51 19.79 40.37
CA SER A 49 -39.51 19.92 41.84
C SER A 49 -40.52 19.00 42.55
N SER A 50 -41.59 18.55 41.87
CA SER A 50 -42.44 17.46 42.32
C SER A 50 -41.74 16.13 41.95
N SER A 51 -41.81 15.11 42.78
CA SER A 51 -41.17 13.79 42.69
C SER A 51 -41.40 12.98 41.36
N GLN A 52 -41.78 13.64 40.30
CA GLN A 52 -42.02 13.04 38.97
C GLN A 52 -41.02 13.58 37.94
N THR A 53 -40.38 12.68 37.24
CA THR A 53 -39.58 12.98 36.05
C THR A 53 -40.41 13.74 35.03
N LYS A 54 -39.86 14.82 34.48
CA LYS A 54 -40.52 15.57 33.42
C LYS A 54 -39.73 15.53 32.14
N TYR A 55 -40.47 15.64 31.06
CA TYR A 55 -39.93 15.54 29.70
C TYR A 55 -40.23 16.83 28.94
N LEU A 56 -39.26 17.28 28.14
CA LEU A 56 -39.50 18.17 27.03
C LEU A 56 -39.28 17.41 25.73
N TRP A 57 -40.26 17.53 24.85
CA TRP A 57 -40.16 16.95 23.49
C TRP A 57 -40.00 18.06 22.46
N LEU A 58 -38.98 17.96 21.63
CA LEU A 58 -38.76 18.79 20.45
C LEU A 58 -38.91 17.94 19.21
N LYS A 59 -39.42 18.53 18.11
CA LYS A 59 -39.61 17.87 16.83
C LYS A 59 -38.84 18.60 15.74
N PHE A 60 -38.13 17.88 14.90
CA PHE A 60 -37.45 18.38 13.74
C PHE A 60 -37.91 17.64 12.45
N ASP A 61 -38.42 18.39 11.49
CA ASP A 61 -38.74 17.89 10.16
C ASP A 61 -37.50 18.03 9.27
N CYS A 62 -36.82 16.90 9.00
CA CYS A 62 -35.56 16.90 8.28
C CYS A 62 -35.79 17.09 6.76
N LEU A 63 -35.29 18.19 6.23
CA LEU A 63 -35.43 18.53 4.80
C LEU A 63 -34.27 18.02 3.93
N SER A 64 -33.09 17.76 4.51
CA SER A 64 -31.94 17.26 3.79
C SER A 64 -31.22 16.20 4.62
N SER A 65 -30.77 15.09 3.97
CA SER A 65 -30.00 14.05 4.65
C SER A 65 -28.62 14.56 5.00
N ASN A 66 -28.28 14.58 6.30
CA ASN A 66 -26.99 15.04 6.79
C ASN A 66 -26.77 14.59 8.25
N TYR A 67 -25.57 14.86 8.76
CA TYR A 67 -25.31 14.88 10.19
C TYR A 67 -25.72 16.22 10.78
N TYR A 68 -26.34 16.17 11.96
CA TYR A 68 -26.83 17.34 12.67
C TYR A 68 -26.33 17.32 14.10
N ASP A 69 -25.96 18.49 14.61
CA ASP A 69 -25.56 18.73 15.99
C ASP A 69 -26.77 19.30 16.75
N PHE A 70 -27.30 18.52 17.67
CA PHE A 70 -28.28 18.99 18.64
C PHE A 70 -27.54 19.40 19.92
N THR A 71 -27.51 20.69 20.18
CA THR A 71 -26.83 21.30 21.34
C THR A 71 -27.83 21.65 22.40
N VAL A 72 -27.55 21.24 23.64
CA VAL A 72 -28.32 21.65 24.81
C VAL A 72 -27.38 22.39 25.75
N SER A 73 -27.78 23.58 26.22
CA SER A 73 -27.00 24.41 27.13
C SER A 73 -27.87 24.85 28.33
N GLY A 74 -27.33 24.66 29.52
CA GLY A 74 -27.94 25.17 30.76
C GLY A 74 -27.67 26.65 30.93
N VAL A 75 -28.66 27.40 31.40
CA VAL A 75 -28.54 28.85 31.58
C VAL A 75 -27.98 29.22 32.98
N GLU A 76 -28.34 28.48 34.01
CA GLU A 76 -27.97 28.81 35.39
C GLU A 76 -27.32 27.67 36.17
N LEU A 77 -27.53 26.42 35.76
CA LEU A 77 -27.07 25.23 36.46
C LEU A 77 -26.46 24.21 35.48
N PRO A 78 -25.48 23.40 35.92
CA PRO A 78 -24.99 22.27 35.11
C PRO A 78 -26.11 21.26 34.82
N LEU A 79 -26.03 20.61 33.66
CA LEU A 79 -27.06 19.70 33.17
C LEU A 79 -26.86 18.25 33.64
N SER A 80 -26.29 18.01 34.80
CA SER A 80 -25.91 16.69 35.33
C SER A 80 -27.05 15.65 35.40
N ASP A 81 -28.29 16.12 35.52
CA ASP A 81 -29.48 15.27 35.62
C ASP A 81 -30.39 15.38 34.38
N VAL A 82 -29.83 15.84 33.25
CA VAL A 82 -30.54 15.98 31.98
C VAL A 82 -30.05 14.91 30.99
N PHE A 83 -30.99 14.11 30.49
CA PHE A 83 -30.75 13.05 29.51
C PHE A 83 -31.40 13.40 28.19
N LEU A 84 -30.66 13.21 27.10
CA LEU A 84 -31.18 13.32 25.74
C LEU A 84 -31.41 11.95 25.14
N THR A 85 -32.61 11.73 24.59
CA THR A 85 -32.86 10.57 23.70
C THR A 85 -33.46 11.09 22.41
N VAL A 86 -32.93 10.59 21.28
CA VAL A 86 -33.38 10.93 19.93
C VAL A 86 -34.15 9.75 19.35
N TYR A 87 -35.33 10.03 18.80
CA TYR A 87 -36.24 9.04 18.24
C TYR A 87 -36.55 9.34 16.77
N ASP A 88 -36.82 8.28 16.01
CA ASP A 88 -37.46 8.40 14.71
C ASP A 88 -38.99 8.52 14.81
N SER A 89 -39.67 8.60 13.66
CA SER A 89 -41.15 8.69 13.58
C SER A 89 -41.88 7.43 14.06
N GLU A 90 -41.18 6.31 14.17
CA GLU A 90 -41.70 5.02 14.61
C GLU A 90 -41.45 4.75 16.08
N ASN A 91 -40.92 5.76 16.80
CA ASN A 91 -40.54 5.71 18.22
C ASN A 91 -39.34 4.77 18.51
N ASN A 92 -38.50 4.49 17.51
CA ASN A 92 -37.24 3.79 17.74
C ASN A 92 -36.19 4.80 18.26
N VAL A 93 -35.38 4.38 19.23
CA VAL A 93 -34.25 5.17 19.70
C VAL A 93 -33.14 5.07 18.66
N ILE A 94 -32.71 6.21 18.14
CA ILE A 94 -31.61 6.30 17.16
C ILE A 94 -30.33 6.86 17.76
N ASN A 95 -30.43 7.62 18.87
CA ASN A 95 -29.28 8.10 19.62
C ASN A 95 -29.70 8.42 21.08
N SER A 96 -28.72 8.33 21.97
CA SER A 96 -28.92 8.80 23.38
C SER A 96 -27.61 9.37 23.90
N ASN A 97 -27.71 10.44 24.67
CA ASN A 97 -26.57 11.08 25.33
C ASN A 97 -26.91 11.41 26.78
N VAL A 98 -25.94 11.22 27.66
CA VAL A 98 -26.03 11.52 29.06
C VAL A 98 -24.93 12.50 29.42
N ASN A 99 -25.27 13.64 30.00
CA ASN A 99 -24.25 14.55 30.53
C ASN A 99 -23.71 13.96 31.84
N THR A 100 -22.56 13.32 31.80
CA THR A 100 -21.94 12.66 32.98
C THR A 100 -20.94 13.54 33.72
N GLU A 101 -20.52 14.68 33.14
CA GLU A 101 -19.39 15.48 33.63
C GLU A 101 -19.78 16.82 34.29
N ASN A 102 -21.05 17.00 34.66
CA ASN A 102 -21.50 18.23 35.28
C ASN A 102 -21.31 19.49 34.40
N GLU A 103 -21.35 19.32 33.09
CA GLU A 103 -21.15 20.38 32.12
C GLU A 103 -22.41 21.25 31.94
N TYR A 104 -22.21 22.52 31.59
CA TYR A 104 -23.30 23.46 31.27
C TYR A 104 -23.89 23.24 29.88
N SER A 105 -23.22 22.48 29.04
CA SER A 105 -23.70 22.15 27.69
C SER A 105 -23.19 20.81 27.20
N PHE A 106 -23.95 20.17 26.33
CA PHE A 106 -23.51 18.98 25.57
C PHE A 106 -24.07 19.01 24.16
N VAL A 107 -23.40 18.28 23.26
CA VAL A 107 -23.78 18.14 21.85
C VAL A 107 -24.00 16.67 21.52
N SER A 108 -25.08 16.38 20.79
CA SER A 108 -25.36 15.08 20.23
C SER A 108 -25.37 15.16 18.71
N THR A 109 -24.39 14.53 18.07
CA THR A 109 -24.29 14.48 16.61
C THR A 109 -24.99 13.22 16.09
N THR A 110 -25.96 13.40 15.20
CA THR A 110 -26.78 12.29 14.69
C THR A 110 -27.05 12.47 13.19
N TYR A 111 -27.01 11.37 12.42
CA TYR A 111 -27.40 11.38 11.02
C TYR A 111 -28.90 11.26 10.84
N PHE A 112 -29.50 12.21 10.12
CA PHE A 112 -30.95 12.19 9.79
C PHE A 112 -31.16 12.10 8.27
N GLN A 113 -32.21 11.40 7.86
CA GLN A 113 -32.64 11.26 6.47
C GLN A 113 -33.69 12.29 6.10
N ALA A 114 -33.57 12.87 4.93
CA ALA A 114 -34.58 13.81 4.41
C ALA A 114 -35.99 13.21 4.34
N GLY A 115 -36.97 14.04 4.58
CA GLY A 115 -38.41 13.67 4.48
C GLY A 115 -38.95 12.92 5.68
N LYS A 116 -38.18 12.80 6.78
CA LYS A 116 -38.65 12.15 8.01
C LYS A 116 -38.63 13.11 9.19
N PRO A 117 -39.62 13.09 10.12
CA PRO A 117 -39.55 13.80 11.38
C PRO A 117 -38.69 13.01 12.38
N TYR A 118 -37.96 13.76 13.22
CA TYR A 118 -37.16 13.24 14.32
C TYR A 118 -37.59 13.97 15.63
N TYR A 119 -37.48 13.27 16.74
CA TYR A 119 -37.92 13.76 18.01
C TYR A 119 -36.80 13.69 19.04
N PHE A 120 -36.64 14.77 19.80
CA PHE A 120 -35.64 14.85 20.85
C PHE A 120 -36.40 14.91 22.19
N ARG A 121 -36.14 13.96 23.06
CA ARG A 121 -36.65 13.95 24.44
C ARG A 121 -35.57 14.37 25.38
N LEU A 122 -35.74 15.50 26.02
CA LEU A 122 -34.94 15.90 27.15
C LEU A 122 -35.68 15.46 28.43
N GLU A 123 -35.01 14.61 29.21
CA GLU A 123 -35.51 14.07 30.46
C GLU A 123 -34.80 14.72 31.64
N CYS A 124 -35.55 15.37 32.52
CA CYS A 124 -35.05 16.02 33.71
C CYS A 124 -35.49 15.23 34.92
N LEU A 125 -34.55 14.61 35.65
CA LEU A 125 -34.84 13.71 36.74
C LEU A 125 -35.29 14.47 38.01
N LYS A 126 -34.60 15.56 38.36
CA LYS A 126 -34.85 16.30 39.58
C LYS A 126 -34.37 17.74 39.46
N GLY A 127 -35.16 18.67 39.93
CA GLY A 127 -34.80 20.10 39.97
C GLY A 127 -35.52 20.94 38.93
N THR A 128 -35.17 22.20 38.86
CA THR A 128 -35.69 23.16 37.87
C THR A 128 -34.56 23.55 36.95
N TYR A 129 -34.71 23.30 35.67
CA TYR A 129 -33.68 23.58 34.64
C TYR A 129 -34.22 24.64 33.67
N SER A 130 -33.42 25.69 33.46
CA SER A 130 -33.56 26.57 32.31
C SER A 130 -32.49 26.25 31.33
N PHE A 131 -32.84 25.91 30.12
CA PHE A 131 -31.90 25.55 29.07
C PHE A 131 -32.30 26.10 27.71
N SER A 132 -31.32 26.18 26.83
CA SER A 132 -31.52 26.45 25.44
C SER A 132 -31.11 25.21 24.60
N ALA A 133 -31.95 24.84 23.63
CA ALA A 133 -31.70 23.79 22.70
C ALA A 133 -31.60 24.34 21.27
N SER A 134 -30.61 23.95 20.52
CA SER A 134 -30.43 24.35 19.13
C SER A 134 -30.06 23.18 18.25
N LEU A 135 -30.42 23.24 16.98
CA LEU A 135 -30.09 22.24 15.97
C LEU A 135 -29.38 22.88 14.78
N ASN A 136 -28.23 22.40 14.46
CA ASN A 136 -27.40 22.89 13.34
C ASN A 136 -26.92 21.76 12.46
N ILE A 137 -26.54 22.05 11.21
CA ILE A 137 -25.83 21.10 10.38
C ILE A 137 -24.44 20.88 11.00
N HIS A 138 -24.07 19.62 11.12
CA HIS A 138 -22.76 19.25 11.66
C HIS A 138 -21.63 19.67 10.71
N ASN A 139 -20.72 20.48 11.21
CA ASN A 139 -19.50 20.83 10.48
C ASN A 139 -18.43 19.81 10.74
N HIS A 140 -18.14 18.97 9.72
CA HIS A 140 -17.13 17.93 9.83
C HIS A 140 -15.74 18.53 10.05
N CYS A 141 -15.10 18.16 11.15
CA CYS A 141 -13.68 18.41 11.40
C CYS A 141 -12.90 17.14 11.08
N TYR A 142 -12.38 17.05 9.86
CA TYR A 142 -11.67 15.87 9.39
C TYR A 142 -10.21 15.86 9.82
N THR A 143 -9.77 14.71 10.30
CA THR A 143 -8.37 14.37 10.46
C THR A 143 -7.94 13.35 9.40
N ASN A 144 -6.70 13.47 8.94
CA ASN A 144 -6.12 12.50 8.06
C ASN A 144 -5.75 11.22 8.83
N PHE A 145 -6.26 10.11 8.37
CA PHE A 145 -5.85 8.79 8.84
C PHE A 145 -5.14 8.05 7.72
N PHE A 146 -3.94 7.54 8.00
CA PHE A 146 -3.06 6.94 7.00
C PHE A 146 -2.58 5.57 7.44
N VAL A 147 -2.69 4.58 6.55
CA VAL A 147 -2.17 3.22 6.73
C VAL A 147 -1.23 2.90 5.57
N LYS A 148 0.03 2.59 5.88
CA LYS A 148 1.01 2.15 4.88
C LYS A 148 0.63 0.77 4.35
N ALA A 149 0.81 0.56 3.04
CA ALA A 149 0.76 -0.77 2.48
C ALA A 149 1.97 -1.61 2.89
N VAL A 150 1.78 -2.91 3.06
CA VAL A 150 2.82 -3.85 3.51
C VAL A 150 3.31 -4.67 2.34
N ALA A 151 4.63 -4.65 2.13
CA ALA A 151 5.34 -5.54 1.23
C ALA A 151 5.78 -6.81 1.99
N ASP A 152 5.60 -7.97 1.40
CA ASP A 152 6.10 -9.25 1.90
C ASP A 152 6.28 -10.22 0.73
N ASP A 153 7.26 -11.13 0.80
CA ASP A 153 7.45 -12.18 -0.20
C ASP A 153 6.29 -13.18 -0.19
N ASP A 154 5.71 -13.45 0.98
CA ASP A 154 4.47 -14.21 1.10
C ASP A 154 3.28 -13.32 0.75
N LYS A 155 2.48 -13.77 -0.20
CA LYS A 155 1.30 -13.02 -0.68
C LYS A 155 0.23 -12.81 0.40
N GLU A 156 0.12 -13.75 1.34
CA GLU A 156 -0.88 -13.71 2.42
C GLU A 156 -0.57 -12.61 3.44
N ASN A 157 0.70 -12.24 3.58
CA ASN A 157 1.14 -11.17 4.48
C ASN A 157 1.09 -9.78 3.85
N ARG A 158 0.80 -9.68 2.54
CA ARG A 158 0.69 -8.40 1.83
C ARG A 158 -0.61 -7.71 2.18
N LEU A 159 -0.51 -6.47 2.65
CA LEU A 159 -1.67 -5.67 3.02
C LEU A 159 -1.69 -4.36 2.23
N ASN A 160 -2.84 -4.04 1.66
CA ASN A 160 -3.06 -2.73 1.08
C ASN A 160 -3.12 -1.67 2.19
N GLY A 161 -2.63 -0.49 1.88
CA GLY A 161 -2.78 0.70 2.68
C GLY A 161 -3.87 1.62 2.13
N PHE A 162 -4.13 2.68 2.85
CA PHE A 162 -5.05 3.73 2.41
C PHE A 162 -4.80 5.04 3.15
N SER A 163 -5.25 6.14 2.56
CA SER A 163 -5.49 7.37 3.30
C SER A 163 -6.97 7.69 3.29
N LYS A 164 -7.49 8.11 4.43
CA LYS A 164 -8.88 8.53 4.57
C LYS A 164 -8.99 9.78 5.43
N LEU A 165 -10.06 10.51 5.21
CA LEU A 165 -10.51 11.57 6.10
C LEU A 165 -11.56 11.00 7.07
N LEU A 166 -11.37 11.20 8.35
CA LEU A 166 -12.25 10.74 9.41
C LEU A 166 -12.69 11.95 10.24
N CYS A 167 -14.00 12.13 10.39
CA CYS A 167 -14.54 13.11 11.31
C CYS A 167 -14.54 12.54 12.73
N ASN A 168 -13.91 13.25 13.66
CA ASN A 168 -13.75 12.79 15.04
C ASN A 168 -15.05 12.75 15.83
N SER A 169 -16.06 13.55 15.41
CA SER A 169 -17.32 13.71 16.15
C SER A 169 -18.42 12.76 15.70
N CYS A 170 -18.50 12.43 14.39
CA CYS A 170 -19.59 11.61 13.84
C CYS A 170 -19.11 10.34 13.16
N SER A 171 -17.79 10.08 13.17
CA SER A 171 -17.16 8.93 12.49
C SER A 171 -17.45 8.84 10.97
N ASN A 172 -17.95 9.92 10.35
CA ASN A 172 -18.09 9.98 8.91
C ASN A 172 -16.71 9.94 8.25
N GLU A 173 -16.54 9.05 7.30
CA GLU A 173 -15.26 8.84 6.64
C GLU A 173 -15.40 8.66 5.14
N TYR A 174 -14.34 9.01 4.40
CA TYR A 174 -14.19 8.60 3.02
C TYR A 174 -12.74 8.34 2.67
N ILE A 175 -12.51 7.36 1.82
CA ILE A 175 -11.18 7.00 1.33
C ILE A 175 -10.74 8.05 0.31
N VAL A 176 -9.61 8.71 0.60
CA VAL A 176 -8.99 9.67 -0.31
C VAL A 176 -8.15 8.93 -1.36
N GLN A 177 -7.40 7.90 -0.91
CA GLN A 177 -6.51 7.14 -1.76
C GLN A 177 -6.37 5.70 -1.26
N ASN A 178 -6.44 4.73 -2.19
CA ASN A 178 -6.00 3.36 -1.97
C ASN A 178 -4.51 3.24 -2.31
N ILE A 179 -3.75 2.55 -1.47
CA ILE A 179 -2.34 2.26 -1.65
C ILE A 179 -2.20 0.76 -1.78
N TYR A 180 -2.00 0.28 -3.00
CA TYR A 180 -1.92 -1.15 -3.28
C TYR A 180 -0.57 -1.72 -2.85
N ALA A 181 -0.59 -2.90 -2.20
CA ALA A 181 0.62 -3.54 -1.67
C ALA A 181 1.66 -3.80 -2.77
N PRO A 182 2.96 -3.55 -2.50
CA PRO A 182 4.03 -3.97 -3.39
C PRO A 182 3.99 -5.48 -3.62
N SER A 183 4.18 -5.93 -4.85
CA SER A 183 3.98 -7.34 -5.20
C SER A 183 5.05 -7.93 -6.10
N THR A 184 5.65 -7.15 -6.97
CA THR A 184 6.51 -7.67 -8.03
C THR A 184 7.82 -6.89 -8.13
N VAL A 185 8.92 -7.61 -8.04
CA VAL A 185 10.27 -7.09 -8.31
C VAL A 185 10.73 -7.59 -9.68
N LYS A 186 10.91 -6.68 -10.62
CA LYS A 186 11.42 -6.98 -11.97
C LYS A 186 12.87 -6.54 -12.10
N LEU A 187 13.74 -7.47 -12.51
CA LEU A 187 15.15 -7.20 -12.76
C LEU A 187 15.39 -6.97 -14.26
N SER A 188 16.31 -6.07 -14.60
CA SER A 188 16.73 -5.85 -16.01
C SER A 188 17.33 -7.11 -16.65
N SER A 189 17.91 -7.99 -15.85
CA SER A 189 18.38 -9.31 -16.28
C SER A 189 18.40 -10.28 -15.09
N THR A 190 17.92 -11.49 -15.31
CA THR A 190 18.01 -12.61 -14.34
C THR A 190 19.26 -13.46 -14.53
N LYS A 191 20.09 -13.15 -15.56
CA LYS A 191 21.33 -13.88 -15.84
C LYS A 191 22.41 -12.92 -16.34
N ILE A 192 23.45 -12.73 -15.53
CA ILE A 192 24.52 -11.74 -15.77
C ILE A 192 25.87 -12.45 -15.87
N THR A 193 26.75 -11.96 -16.73
CA THR A 193 28.14 -12.41 -16.79
C THR A 193 28.92 -11.81 -15.63
N PHE A 194 29.75 -12.62 -14.98
CA PHE A 194 30.61 -12.22 -13.88
C PHE A 194 31.42 -10.95 -14.22
N ASN A 195 31.37 -10.01 -13.29
CA ASN A 195 32.15 -8.77 -13.28
C ASN A 195 32.85 -8.67 -11.92
N PRO A 196 34.21 -8.48 -11.88
CA PRO A 196 34.95 -8.35 -10.62
C PRO A 196 34.52 -7.15 -9.75
N TYR A 197 33.91 -6.15 -10.34
CA TYR A 197 33.38 -4.95 -9.64
C TYR A 197 31.94 -5.12 -9.15
N GLY A 198 31.40 -6.35 -9.20
CA GLY A 198 30.03 -6.66 -8.82
C GLY A 198 29.03 -6.65 -9.98
N SER A 199 27.89 -7.26 -9.75
CA SER A 199 26.79 -7.38 -10.72
C SER A 199 25.54 -6.76 -10.10
N TYR A 200 24.98 -5.74 -10.73
CA TYR A 200 23.89 -4.90 -10.21
C TYR A 200 22.80 -4.75 -11.30
N PRO A 201 21.92 -5.73 -11.47
CA PRO A 201 20.77 -5.53 -12.35
C PRO A 201 19.90 -4.39 -11.85
N SER A 202 19.42 -3.52 -12.72
CA SER A 202 18.46 -2.51 -12.33
C SER A 202 17.13 -3.16 -11.90
N VAL A 203 16.50 -2.55 -10.90
CA VAL A 203 15.29 -3.02 -10.25
C VAL A 203 14.13 -2.10 -10.58
N THR A 204 12.98 -2.69 -10.87
CA THR A 204 11.72 -1.99 -11.03
C THR A 204 10.67 -2.71 -10.19
N VAL A 205 9.89 -1.97 -9.41
CA VAL A 205 8.91 -2.53 -8.48
C VAL A 205 7.51 -2.14 -8.91
N TYR A 206 6.58 -3.08 -8.81
CA TYR A 206 5.17 -2.87 -9.12
C TYR A 206 4.29 -3.28 -7.94
N ASP A 207 3.17 -2.60 -7.80
CA ASP A 207 2.14 -2.96 -6.83
C ASP A 207 1.28 -4.16 -7.31
N SER A 208 0.30 -4.56 -6.49
CA SER A 208 -0.56 -5.72 -6.76
C SER A 208 -1.53 -5.53 -7.92
N VAL A 209 -1.74 -4.30 -8.37
CA VAL A 209 -2.59 -3.98 -9.54
C VAL A 209 -1.77 -3.57 -10.77
N GLY A 210 -0.43 -3.63 -10.68
CA GLY A 210 0.48 -3.42 -11.80
C GLY A 210 0.97 -1.99 -11.99
N ASN A 211 0.73 -1.07 -11.05
CA ASN A 211 1.29 0.28 -11.11
C ASN A 211 2.77 0.28 -10.71
N LEU A 212 3.54 1.14 -11.34
CA LEU A 212 4.95 1.36 -11.02
C LEU A 212 5.08 2.10 -9.68
N ILE A 213 5.87 1.53 -8.77
CA ILE A 213 6.23 2.19 -7.50
C ILE A 213 7.46 3.07 -7.73
N SER A 214 7.38 4.32 -7.24
CA SER A 214 8.50 5.28 -7.35
C SER A 214 9.77 4.74 -6.67
N PRO A 215 10.95 4.89 -7.31
CA PRO A 215 12.23 4.55 -6.68
C PRO A 215 12.54 5.30 -5.37
N SER A 216 11.87 6.42 -5.11
CA SER A 216 11.98 7.15 -3.84
C SER A 216 11.34 6.42 -2.65
N GLU A 217 10.51 5.41 -2.90
CA GLU A 217 9.80 4.66 -1.87
C GLU A 217 10.60 3.48 -1.31
N TYR A 218 11.72 3.10 -1.95
CA TYR A 218 12.49 1.92 -1.56
C TYR A 218 14.00 2.08 -1.75
N VAL A 219 14.76 1.27 -1.02
CA VAL A 219 16.21 1.10 -1.17
C VAL A 219 16.50 -0.31 -1.65
N VAL A 220 17.43 -0.45 -2.59
CA VAL A 220 17.84 -1.74 -3.15
C VAL A 220 19.22 -2.12 -2.63
N THR A 221 19.35 -3.32 -2.09
CA THR A 221 20.62 -3.91 -1.68
C THR A 221 20.84 -5.26 -2.38
N TYR A 222 22.10 -5.68 -2.46
CA TYR A 222 22.50 -6.90 -3.16
C TYR A 222 23.38 -7.74 -2.25
N ASP A 223 23.19 -9.07 -2.34
CA ASP A 223 24.05 -10.04 -1.67
C ASP A 223 24.57 -11.09 -2.67
N ASP A 224 25.77 -11.62 -2.40
CA ASP A 224 26.48 -12.59 -3.26
C ASP A 224 26.77 -12.10 -4.69
N ASN A 225 26.68 -10.80 -4.95
CA ASN A 225 26.79 -10.21 -6.29
C ASN A 225 28.24 -10.00 -6.79
N PHE A 226 29.26 -10.39 -6.02
CA PHE A 226 30.70 -10.35 -6.38
C PHE A 226 31.28 -11.72 -6.76
N LYS A 227 30.50 -12.76 -6.81
CA LYS A 227 30.94 -14.12 -7.16
C LYS A 227 29.98 -14.82 -8.13
N THR A 228 30.47 -15.83 -8.85
CA THR A 228 29.58 -16.64 -9.70
C THR A 228 28.68 -17.53 -8.85
N GLY A 229 27.41 -17.55 -9.16
CA GLY A 229 26.41 -18.28 -8.40
C GLY A 229 25.05 -17.59 -8.42
N LYS A 230 24.18 -17.95 -7.50
CA LYS A 230 22.94 -17.26 -7.21
C LYS A 230 23.29 -16.02 -6.38
N ALA A 231 22.78 -14.89 -6.76
CA ALA A 231 22.86 -13.63 -6.05
C ALA A 231 21.45 -13.13 -5.71
N TRP A 232 21.33 -12.33 -4.66
CA TRP A 232 20.06 -11.86 -4.13
C TRP A 232 19.91 -10.35 -4.30
N VAL A 233 18.67 -9.92 -4.39
CA VAL A 233 18.25 -8.53 -4.39
C VAL A 233 17.22 -8.36 -3.30
N TYR A 234 17.40 -7.39 -2.44
CA TYR A 234 16.48 -7.00 -1.38
C TYR A 234 15.97 -5.60 -1.69
N VAL A 235 14.66 -5.44 -1.65
CA VAL A 235 13.96 -4.18 -1.86
C VAL A 235 13.30 -3.81 -0.55
N ASN A 236 13.92 -2.90 0.20
CA ASN A 236 13.43 -2.42 1.49
C ASN A 236 12.62 -1.15 1.31
N PHE A 237 11.36 -1.14 1.72
CA PHE A 237 10.49 0.01 1.62
C PHE A 237 10.73 0.97 2.79
N VAL A 238 11.18 2.19 2.46
CA VAL A 238 11.56 3.24 3.42
C VAL A 238 10.75 4.52 3.26
N GLY A 239 9.95 4.62 2.21
CA GLY A 239 9.12 5.79 1.91
C GLY A 239 7.90 5.95 2.81
N ASN A 240 7.00 6.88 2.42
CA ASN A 240 5.84 7.22 3.24
C ASN A 240 4.66 6.25 3.03
N ASN A 241 4.55 5.66 1.83
CA ASN A 241 3.38 4.89 1.42
C ASN A 241 3.50 3.39 1.71
N TYR A 242 4.72 2.89 1.86
CA TYR A 242 5.00 1.46 1.93
C TYR A 242 5.91 1.12 3.10
N LYS A 243 5.84 -0.14 3.56
CA LYS A 243 6.76 -0.75 4.53
C LYS A 243 6.98 -2.22 4.21
N GLY A 244 8.02 -2.83 4.80
CA GLY A 244 8.37 -4.23 4.58
C GLY A 244 9.45 -4.41 3.52
N GLU A 245 9.61 -5.63 3.03
CA GLU A 245 10.66 -6.03 2.10
C GLU A 245 10.11 -6.96 1.02
N LEU A 246 10.65 -6.87 -0.18
CA LEU A 246 10.52 -7.88 -1.24
C LEU A 246 11.90 -8.38 -1.63
N THR A 247 12.00 -9.67 -1.94
CA THR A 247 13.24 -10.28 -2.41
C THR A 247 13.15 -10.78 -3.86
N SER A 248 14.28 -10.83 -4.52
CA SER A 248 14.42 -11.43 -5.83
C SER A 248 15.82 -12.03 -5.98
N SER A 249 16.07 -12.76 -7.04
CA SER A 249 17.38 -13.33 -7.26
C SER A 249 17.75 -13.39 -8.74
N PHE A 250 19.05 -13.39 -9.00
CA PHE A 250 19.60 -13.53 -10.33
C PHE A 250 20.82 -14.44 -10.33
N MET A 251 21.23 -14.87 -11.52
CA MET A 251 22.32 -15.81 -11.72
C MET A 251 23.54 -15.11 -12.28
N ILE A 252 24.69 -15.23 -11.62
CA ILE A 252 25.99 -14.78 -12.15
C ILE A 252 26.73 -15.96 -12.73
N ILE A 253 26.91 -15.95 -14.06
CA ILE A 253 27.63 -16.99 -14.81
C ILE A 253 29.09 -16.60 -15.02
N PRO A 254 30.02 -17.57 -15.18
CA PRO A 254 31.41 -17.27 -15.44
C PRO A 254 31.60 -16.39 -16.68
N ALA A 255 32.65 -15.59 -16.66
CA ALA A 255 33.05 -14.83 -17.83
C ALA A 255 33.51 -15.74 -18.96
N LYS A 256 33.47 -15.21 -20.15
CA LYS A 256 33.98 -15.89 -21.35
C LYS A 256 35.48 -16.17 -21.23
N PRO A 257 35.95 -17.43 -21.35
CA PRO A 257 37.36 -17.75 -21.18
C PRO A 257 38.22 -17.22 -22.34
N ILE A 258 39.47 -16.91 -22.02
CA ILE A 258 40.49 -16.45 -22.97
C ILE A 258 41.48 -17.60 -23.19
N PRO A 259 41.51 -18.26 -24.39
CA PRO A 259 42.48 -19.26 -24.71
C PRO A 259 43.88 -18.66 -24.86
N ILE A 260 44.92 -19.45 -24.49
CA ILE A 260 46.32 -19.05 -24.65
C ILE A 260 46.88 -19.58 -25.94
N SER A 261 46.75 -20.91 -26.20
CA SER A 261 47.36 -21.52 -27.40
C SER A 261 46.66 -22.76 -27.89
N LEU A 262 46.80 -23.03 -29.18
CA LEU A 262 46.44 -24.30 -29.83
C LEU A 262 47.59 -24.72 -30.72
N LYS A 263 48.25 -25.83 -30.37
CA LYS A 263 49.46 -26.33 -31.07
C LYS A 263 49.35 -27.80 -31.46
N SER A 264 49.97 -28.18 -32.56
CA SER A 264 50.15 -29.57 -32.95
C SER A 264 51.65 -29.90 -32.94
N LYS A 265 52.16 -30.30 -31.77
CA LYS A 265 53.57 -30.64 -31.57
C LYS A 265 53.91 -32.04 -32.13
N LYS A 266 53.00 -33.01 -31.92
CA LYS A 266 53.13 -34.41 -32.39
C LYS A 266 52.12 -34.72 -33.49
N SER A 267 52.45 -35.73 -34.34
CA SER A 267 51.53 -36.21 -35.40
C SER A 267 50.17 -36.62 -34.78
N LYS A 268 49.07 -36.36 -35.49
CA LYS A 268 47.70 -36.72 -35.10
C LYS A 268 47.25 -36.21 -33.69
N GLN A 269 47.91 -35.15 -33.18
CA GLN A 269 47.56 -34.57 -31.86
C GLN A 269 47.47 -33.05 -31.95
N ILE A 270 46.58 -32.48 -31.10
CA ILE A 270 46.55 -31.05 -30.82
C ILE A 270 46.48 -30.85 -29.31
N THR A 271 47.18 -29.85 -28.79
CA THR A 271 47.13 -29.44 -27.41
C THR A 271 46.58 -28.03 -27.34
N TYR A 272 45.54 -27.87 -26.56
CA TYR A 272 44.84 -26.61 -26.31
C TYR A 272 45.11 -26.17 -24.88
N SER A 273 45.48 -24.90 -24.65
CA SER A 273 45.75 -24.36 -23.33
C SER A 273 45.03 -23.02 -23.08
N TRP A 274 44.76 -22.76 -21.82
CA TRP A 274 44.02 -21.59 -21.35
C TRP A 274 44.42 -21.19 -19.92
N ASN A 275 44.02 -19.98 -19.47
CA ASN A 275 44.17 -19.58 -18.11
C ASN A 275 43.10 -20.21 -17.20
N LYS A 276 43.49 -20.56 -15.96
CA LYS A 276 42.56 -20.99 -14.93
C LYS A 276 41.55 -19.85 -14.66
N ASP A 277 40.27 -20.22 -14.53
CA ASP A 277 39.22 -19.35 -14.05
C ASP A 277 38.77 -19.81 -12.65
N SER A 278 39.10 -19.02 -11.61
CA SER A 278 38.73 -19.32 -10.21
C SER A 278 37.23 -19.24 -9.97
N ASN A 279 36.48 -18.54 -10.81
CA ASN A 279 35.03 -18.38 -10.71
C ASN A 279 34.24 -19.50 -11.40
N ALA A 280 34.94 -20.40 -12.10
CA ALA A 280 34.32 -21.57 -12.77
C ALA A 280 34.41 -22.82 -11.90
N SER A 281 33.46 -23.74 -12.05
CA SER A 281 33.57 -25.13 -11.56
C SER A 281 34.35 -26.01 -12.54
N GLY A 282 34.37 -25.65 -13.83
CA GLY A 282 35.05 -26.39 -14.86
C GLY A 282 34.84 -25.82 -16.26
N TYR A 283 35.17 -26.65 -17.26
CA TYR A 283 35.20 -26.21 -18.66
C TYR A 283 34.48 -27.19 -19.57
N GLN A 284 33.92 -26.67 -20.65
CA GLN A 284 33.50 -27.44 -21.81
C GLN A 284 34.35 -27.05 -23.01
N ILE A 285 34.98 -28.04 -23.66
CA ILE A 285 35.79 -27.84 -24.86
C ILE A 285 35.13 -28.55 -26.02
N GLN A 286 35.06 -27.89 -27.15
CA GLN A 286 34.66 -28.48 -28.41
C GLN A 286 35.80 -28.39 -29.43
N TYR A 287 36.06 -29.51 -30.16
CA TYR A 287 36.88 -29.47 -31.34
C TYR A 287 36.14 -30.03 -32.54
N SER A 288 36.43 -29.52 -33.72
CA SER A 288 35.72 -29.85 -34.95
C SER A 288 36.59 -29.66 -36.19
N THR A 289 36.30 -30.42 -37.23
CA THR A 289 36.84 -30.15 -38.58
C THR A 289 36.01 -29.12 -39.35
N SER A 290 34.89 -28.68 -38.80
CA SER A 290 34.03 -27.61 -39.33
C SER A 290 34.22 -26.32 -38.54
N SER A 291 34.42 -25.20 -39.20
CA SER A 291 34.57 -23.89 -38.58
C SER A 291 33.28 -23.36 -37.93
N SER A 292 32.14 -23.93 -38.32
CA SER A 292 30.81 -23.64 -37.73
C SER A 292 30.44 -24.58 -36.60
N PHE A 293 31.28 -25.55 -36.26
CA PHE A 293 31.00 -26.58 -35.23
C PHE A 293 29.73 -27.39 -35.50
N SER A 294 29.51 -27.80 -36.75
CA SER A 294 28.36 -28.64 -37.10
C SER A 294 28.32 -29.93 -36.25
N LYS A 295 27.15 -30.34 -35.81
CA LYS A 295 26.94 -31.46 -34.86
C LYS A 295 27.65 -32.74 -35.26
N LYS A 296 27.56 -33.13 -36.51
CA LYS A 296 28.18 -34.36 -37.04
C LYS A 296 29.72 -34.34 -37.05
N LYS A 297 30.36 -33.15 -37.03
CA LYS A 297 31.83 -32.99 -37.13
C LYS A 297 32.47 -32.50 -35.84
N THR A 298 31.69 -32.35 -34.74
CA THR A 298 32.15 -31.77 -33.49
C THR A 298 32.14 -32.80 -32.36
N LYS A 299 33.24 -32.87 -31.63
CA LYS A 299 33.35 -33.59 -30.37
C LYS A 299 33.39 -32.62 -29.20
N SER A 300 32.72 -32.95 -28.09
CA SER A 300 32.59 -32.13 -26.89
C SER A 300 33.12 -32.87 -25.68
N TYR A 301 33.86 -32.18 -24.82
CA TYR A 301 34.43 -32.69 -23.56
C TYR A 301 34.12 -31.76 -22.40
N ILE A 302 33.74 -32.35 -21.26
CA ILE A 302 33.58 -31.66 -20.00
C ILE A 302 34.79 -31.91 -19.12
N ILE A 303 35.33 -30.89 -18.52
CA ILE A 303 36.44 -30.95 -17.56
C ILE A 303 35.88 -30.40 -16.23
N SER A 304 35.80 -31.25 -15.21
CA SER A 304 35.20 -30.91 -13.92
C SER A 304 36.17 -30.23 -12.94
N LYS A 305 37.46 -30.19 -13.26
CA LYS A 305 38.48 -29.51 -12.43
C LYS A 305 38.82 -28.15 -13.04
N ASN A 306 38.51 -27.05 -12.35
CA ASN A 306 38.84 -25.70 -12.77
C ASN A 306 40.37 -25.41 -12.76
N SER A 307 41.14 -26.21 -12.00
CA SER A 307 42.61 -26.13 -11.97
C SER A 307 43.29 -26.62 -13.27
N THR A 308 42.55 -27.31 -14.17
CA THR A 308 43.07 -27.78 -15.45
C THR A 308 43.36 -26.60 -16.38
N LYS A 309 44.56 -26.54 -16.95
CA LYS A 309 45.04 -25.43 -17.81
C LYS A 309 45.30 -25.86 -19.26
N SER A 310 45.21 -27.16 -19.56
CA SER A 310 45.41 -27.69 -20.92
C SER A 310 44.71 -29.02 -21.15
N LYS A 311 44.45 -29.33 -22.40
CA LYS A 311 43.93 -30.64 -22.84
C LYS A 311 44.55 -31.02 -24.19
N THR A 312 45.08 -32.24 -24.26
CA THR A 312 45.57 -32.85 -25.50
C THR A 312 44.48 -33.76 -26.07
N PHE A 313 44.24 -33.65 -27.36
CA PHE A 313 43.36 -34.48 -28.13
C PHE A 313 44.23 -35.30 -29.11
N SER A 314 44.14 -36.61 -29.02
CA SER A 314 44.90 -37.57 -29.81
C SER A 314 44.05 -38.28 -30.86
N SER A 315 44.67 -39.14 -31.68
CA SER A 315 43.99 -39.95 -32.72
C SER A 315 43.21 -39.10 -33.73
N LEU A 316 43.76 -37.96 -34.05
CA LEU A 316 43.20 -37.04 -35.04
C LEU A 316 43.67 -37.42 -36.46
N LYS A 317 42.97 -36.96 -37.52
CA LYS A 317 43.43 -37.16 -38.91
C LYS A 317 44.68 -36.30 -39.14
N LYS A 318 45.72 -36.91 -39.77
CA LYS A 318 46.95 -36.23 -40.16
C LYS A 318 46.69 -35.17 -41.25
N LYS A 319 47.44 -34.07 -41.23
CA LYS A 319 47.34 -32.95 -42.18
C LYS A 319 45.96 -32.35 -42.34
N LYS A 320 45.08 -32.47 -41.26
CA LYS A 320 43.69 -31.93 -41.20
C LYS A 320 43.61 -30.70 -40.37
N LYS A 321 42.87 -29.68 -40.82
CA LYS A 321 42.58 -28.48 -40.02
C LYS A 321 41.51 -28.79 -39.00
N TYR A 322 41.75 -28.43 -37.73
CA TYR A 322 40.83 -28.51 -36.61
C TYR A 322 40.58 -27.14 -36.02
N TYR A 323 39.36 -26.88 -35.64
CA TYR A 323 38.92 -25.72 -34.91
C TYR A 323 38.58 -26.12 -33.47
N VAL A 324 38.96 -25.30 -32.48
CA VAL A 324 38.71 -25.53 -31.06
C VAL A 324 38.10 -24.28 -30.46
N ARG A 325 37.10 -24.46 -29.59
CA ARG A 325 36.53 -23.44 -28.73
C ARG A 325 36.26 -24.01 -27.35
N MET A 326 36.15 -23.14 -26.36
CA MET A 326 35.81 -23.54 -24.98
C MET A 326 34.85 -22.57 -24.35
N ARG A 327 34.21 -23.02 -23.28
CA ARG A 327 33.44 -22.16 -22.36
C ARG A 327 33.61 -22.65 -20.94
N CYS A 328 33.50 -21.74 -19.98
CA CYS A 328 33.46 -22.06 -18.56
C CYS A 328 32.03 -22.45 -18.14
N TYR A 329 31.91 -23.17 -17.03
CA TYR A 329 30.65 -23.34 -16.36
C TYR A 329 30.79 -23.26 -14.83
N LYS A 330 29.73 -22.81 -14.14
CA LYS A 330 29.53 -22.95 -12.72
C LYS A 330 28.41 -23.95 -12.48
N THR A 331 28.61 -24.87 -11.54
CA THR A 331 27.54 -25.77 -11.09
C THR A 331 26.76 -25.06 -9.96
N ILE A 332 25.46 -24.90 -10.17
CA ILE A 332 24.54 -24.21 -9.24
C ILE A 332 23.30 -25.09 -9.16
N ASP A 333 22.93 -25.51 -7.96
CA ASP A 333 21.80 -26.41 -7.71
C ASP A 333 21.83 -27.66 -8.63
N GLY A 334 23.02 -28.29 -8.73
CA GLY A 334 23.25 -29.47 -9.56
C GLY A 334 23.28 -29.21 -11.07
N LYS A 335 22.96 -28.00 -11.55
CA LYS A 335 22.89 -27.65 -12.98
C LYS A 335 24.12 -26.84 -13.44
N ARG A 336 24.63 -27.11 -14.62
CA ARG A 336 25.75 -26.34 -15.20
C ARG A 336 25.25 -25.09 -15.89
N GLN A 337 25.65 -23.94 -15.39
CA GLN A 337 25.42 -22.63 -15.99
C GLN A 337 26.65 -22.22 -16.79
N PHE A 338 26.52 -22.13 -18.10
CA PHE A 338 27.65 -21.94 -19.02
C PHE A 338 27.84 -20.46 -19.38
N SER A 339 29.11 -20.04 -19.50
CA SER A 339 29.50 -18.80 -20.17
C SER A 339 29.25 -18.86 -21.69
N SER A 340 29.42 -17.74 -22.36
CA SER A 340 29.55 -17.69 -23.80
C SER A 340 30.81 -18.47 -24.27
N TRP A 341 30.82 -18.94 -25.54
CA TRP A 341 31.98 -19.57 -26.14
C TRP A 341 33.13 -18.58 -26.34
N SER A 342 34.37 -19.05 -26.13
CA SER A 342 35.60 -18.34 -26.51
C SER A 342 35.67 -18.03 -28.00
N LYS A 343 36.58 -17.15 -28.40
CA LYS A 343 37.05 -17.11 -29.80
C LYS A 343 37.53 -18.49 -30.18
N LYS A 344 37.17 -18.95 -31.40
CA LYS A 344 37.69 -20.19 -31.96
C LYS A 344 39.13 -20.02 -32.37
N MET A 345 39.95 -21.02 -32.09
CA MET A 345 41.33 -21.18 -32.64
C MET A 345 41.35 -22.30 -33.66
N SER A 346 42.32 -22.28 -34.54
CA SER A 346 42.50 -23.36 -35.50
C SER A 346 43.97 -23.74 -35.69
N VAL A 347 44.22 -25.00 -35.96
CA VAL A 347 45.54 -25.54 -36.25
C VAL A 347 45.43 -26.71 -37.23
N LYS A 348 46.42 -26.89 -38.07
CA LYS A 348 46.56 -28.09 -38.94
C LYS A 348 47.40 -29.13 -38.19
N THR A 349 46.90 -30.35 -38.09
CA THR A 349 47.67 -31.48 -37.50
C THR A 349 48.90 -31.83 -38.32
N LYS A 350 49.98 -32.12 -37.59
CA LYS A 350 51.16 -32.72 -38.22
C LYS A 350 50.92 -34.13 -38.75
#